data_9796a14115729de75d0e936ed8ff8a14
#
_entry.id   9796a14115729de75d0e936ed8ff8a14
#
_cell.length_a   1.000
_cell.length_b   1.000
_cell.length_c   1.000
_cell.angle_alpha   90.00
_cell.angle_beta   90.00
_cell.angle_gamma   90.00
#
_symmetry.space_group_name_H-M   'P 1'
#
loop_
_entity.id
_entity.type
_entity.pdbx_description
1 polymer ?
#
loop_
_entity_poly.entity_id
_entity_poly.type
_entity_poly.pdbx_seq_one_letter_code
_entity_poly.pdbx_strand_id
1 'polypeptide(L)'
;MAETIPIVEDAIREHGLGETENPPKPGIHPRKAFIHAMPGYLPRKKAAGLKWVSSFSKNTALALPPVMGLYILNDVETGQPLAVMDCRWITAMRTGAASAVAAKFLAAKDSSVVGIVGAGIQGRYNLLALDVVLPSLEIVRVFDINSLTLDGFVSTLSAVPGLKIEVGKSAREVIEGA
;
A
#
# COMPACT_ATOMS: atom_id res chain seq x y z
N MET A 1 6.19 -9.91 1.26
CA MET A 1 4.86 -9.65 0.66
C MET A 1 3.99 -10.91 0.70
N ALA A 2 4.49 -12.05 0.32
CA ALA A 2 3.74 -13.32 0.36
C ALA A 2 3.07 -13.64 1.71
N GLU A 3 3.70 -13.34 2.83
CA GLU A 3 3.12 -13.52 4.17
C GLU A 3 2.08 -12.44 4.53
N THR A 4 2.23 -11.23 3.98
CA THR A 4 1.33 -10.11 4.31
C THR A 4 -0.02 -10.23 3.61
N ILE A 5 -0.05 -10.75 2.38
CA ILE A 5 -1.28 -10.87 1.58
C ILE A 5 -2.35 -11.70 2.29
N PRO A 6 -2.09 -12.93 2.77
CA PRO A 6 -3.11 -13.72 3.46
C PRO A 6 -3.59 -13.07 4.76
N ILE A 7 -2.73 -12.36 5.49
CA ILE A 7 -3.13 -11.65 6.71
C ILE A 7 -4.13 -10.52 6.38
N VAL A 8 -3.85 -9.77 5.30
CA VAL A 8 -4.74 -8.69 4.85
C VAL A 8 -6.03 -9.24 4.26
N GLU A 9 -5.98 -10.35 3.52
CA GLU A 9 -7.16 -11.04 2.99
C GLU A 9 -8.10 -11.48 4.12
N ASP A 10 -7.56 -12.08 5.17
CA ASP A 10 -8.33 -12.47 6.34
C ASP A 10 -8.99 -11.26 7.03
N ALA A 11 -8.24 -10.15 7.19
CA ALA A 11 -8.78 -8.94 7.78
C ALA A 11 -9.90 -8.30 6.94
N ILE A 12 -9.76 -8.32 5.60
CA ILE A 12 -10.80 -7.85 4.69
C ILE A 12 -12.04 -8.75 4.77
N ARG A 13 -11.86 -10.07 4.86
CA ARG A 13 -12.95 -11.03 5.02
C ARG A 13 -13.70 -10.81 6.34
N GLU A 14 -12.99 -10.67 7.44
CA GLU A 14 -13.55 -10.38 8.77
C GLU A 14 -14.35 -9.06 8.76
N HIS A 15 -13.80 -8.04 8.08
CA HIS A 15 -14.49 -6.77 7.88
C HIS A 15 -15.77 -6.92 7.02
N GLY A 16 -15.71 -7.69 5.95
CA GLY A 16 -16.87 -7.97 5.10
C GLY A 16 -17.98 -8.73 5.80
N LEU A 17 -17.67 -9.49 6.84
CA LEU A 17 -18.64 -10.17 7.71
C LEU A 17 -19.24 -9.25 8.78
N GLY A 18 -18.78 -7.99 8.88
CA GLY A 18 -19.25 -7.04 9.90
C GLY A 18 -18.73 -7.30 11.31
N GLU A 19 -17.67 -8.09 11.43
CA GLU A 19 -17.13 -8.52 12.72
C GLU A 19 -16.05 -7.57 13.28
N THR A 20 -15.58 -6.61 12.48
CA THR A 20 -14.51 -5.68 12.87
C THR A 20 -15.05 -4.32 13.28
N GLU A 21 -14.30 -3.62 14.11
CA GLU A 21 -14.51 -2.20 14.33
C GLU A 21 -13.48 -1.38 13.55
N ASN A 22 -13.98 -0.60 12.60
CA ASN A 22 -13.18 0.32 11.78
C ASN A 22 -13.95 1.64 11.63
N PRO A 23 -13.99 2.46 12.69
CA PRO A 23 -14.76 3.69 12.70
C PRO A 23 -14.21 4.72 11.71
N PRO A 24 -15.01 5.74 11.34
CA PRO A 24 -14.55 6.85 10.50
C PRO A 24 -13.28 7.48 11.05
N LYS A 25 -12.36 7.84 10.16
CA LYS A 25 -11.05 8.39 10.51
C LYS A 25 -11.17 9.84 10.97
N PRO A 26 -11.11 10.17 12.28
CA PRO A 26 -10.99 11.54 12.69
C PRO A 26 -9.63 12.09 12.24
N GLY A 27 -9.61 13.37 11.85
CA GLY A 27 -8.40 14.00 11.38
C GLY A 27 -8.43 15.50 11.46
N ILE A 28 -7.26 16.09 11.42
CA ILE A 28 -7.04 17.53 11.32
C ILE A 28 -6.30 17.84 10.01
N HIS A 29 -6.55 19.02 9.45
CA HIS A 29 -6.08 19.40 8.13
C HIS A 29 -5.24 20.68 8.18
N PRO A 30 -4.02 20.63 8.76
CA PRO A 30 -3.16 21.80 8.83
C PRO A 30 -2.70 22.19 7.41
N ARG A 31 -3.12 23.41 6.98
CA ARG A 31 -2.84 23.96 5.64
C ARG A 31 -3.31 22.98 4.54
N LYS A 32 -2.51 22.51 3.63
CA LYS A 32 -2.86 21.56 2.56
C LYS A 32 -2.35 20.15 2.86
N ALA A 33 -2.39 19.73 4.11
CA ALA A 33 -1.92 18.44 4.61
C ALA A 33 -3.00 17.79 5.48
N PHE A 34 -2.73 16.59 6.00
CA PHE A 34 -3.61 15.97 6.98
C PHE A 34 -2.82 15.19 8.03
N ILE A 35 -3.44 15.03 9.19
CA ILE A 35 -3.03 14.08 10.23
C ILE A 35 -4.29 13.31 10.63
N HIS A 36 -4.28 11.99 10.46
CA HIS A 36 -5.42 11.11 10.71
C HIS A 36 -5.13 10.12 11.84
N ALA A 37 -6.13 9.89 12.69
CA ALA A 37 -6.20 8.75 13.57
C ALA A 37 -7.01 7.64 12.89
N MET A 38 -6.46 6.44 12.83
CA MET A 38 -7.07 5.29 12.18
C MET A 38 -7.10 4.11 13.15
N PRO A 39 -8.05 4.10 14.12
CA PRO A 39 -8.22 2.97 15.01
C PRO A 39 -8.83 1.78 14.27
N GLY A 40 -8.58 0.59 14.79
CA GLY A 40 -9.17 -0.64 14.28
C GLY A 40 -9.08 -1.77 15.29
N TYR A 41 -10.09 -2.64 15.24
CA TYR A 41 -10.16 -3.85 16.04
C TYR A 41 -10.60 -5.03 15.17
N LEU A 42 -9.83 -6.10 15.23
CA LEU A 42 -10.07 -7.37 14.56
C LEU A 42 -10.23 -8.48 15.62
N PRO A 43 -11.46 -8.84 16.00
CA PRO A 43 -11.72 -9.79 17.08
C PRO A 43 -11.09 -11.17 16.89
N ARG A 44 -11.20 -11.74 15.69
CA ARG A 44 -10.65 -13.08 15.39
C ARG A 44 -9.11 -13.11 15.47
N LYS A 45 -8.48 -11.99 15.14
CA LYS A 45 -7.01 -11.84 15.25
C LYS A 45 -6.55 -11.41 16.64
N LYS A 46 -7.50 -11.10 17.55
CA LYS A 46 -7.23 -10.49 18.87
C LYS A 46 -6.28 -9.30 18.75
N ALA A 47 -6.53 -8.43 17.77
CA ALA A 47 -5.68 -7.30 17.45
C ALA A 47 -6.46 -5.99 17.49
N ALA A 48 -6.06 -5.09 18.36
CA ALA A 48 -6.57 -3.72 18.43
C ALA A 48 -5.42 -2.72 18.37
N GLY A 49 -5.66 -1.57 17.75
CA GLY A 49 -4.61 -0.57 17.67
C GLY A 49 -5.02 0.70 16.94
N LEU A 50 -4.07 1.58 16.83
CA LEU A 50 -4.23 2.88 16.21
C LEU A 50 -3.06 3.16 15.29
N LYS A 51 -3.33 3.58 14.06
CA LYS A 51 -2.36 4.27 13.24
C LYS A 51 -2.60 5.78 13.30
N TRP A 52 -1.62 6.52 13.82
CA TRP A 52 -1.56 7.97 13.74
C TRP A 52 -0.64 8.35 12.59
N VAL A 53 -1.18 8.88 11.50
CA VAL A 53 -0.44 9.11 10.26
C VAL A 53 -0.64 10.52 9.75
N SER A 54 0.45 11.14 9.30
CA SER A 54 0.46 12.44 8.63
C SER A 54 0.86 12.33 7.17
N SER A 55 0.32 13.22 6.33
CA SER A 55 0.73 13.36 4.93
C SER A 55 0.95 14.83 4.59
N PHE A 56 2.20 15.15 4.28
CA PHE A 56 2.69 16.50 3.98
C PHE A 56 3.52 16.45 2.70
N SER A 57 2.92 16.77 1.56
CA SER A 57 3.58 16.67 0.25
C SER A 57 4.83 17.54 0.11
N LYS A 58 4.90 18.66 0.87
CA LYS A 58 6.07 19.55 0.87
C LYS A 58 7.28 19.03 1.63
N ASN A 59 7.15 17.93 2.37
CA ASN A 59 8.23 17.35 3.13
C ASN A 59 9.42 16.90 2.25
N THR A 60 9.16 16.50 1.02
CA THR A 60 10.22 16.14 0.06
C THR A 60 11.24 17.26 -0.17
N ALA A 61 10.79 18.52 -0.17
CA ALA A 61 11.68 19.68 -0.28
C ALA A 61 12.55 19.90 0.98
N LEU A 62 12.19 19.26 2.10
CA LEU A 62 12.91 19.31 3.37
C LEU A 62 13.71 18.03 3.63
N ALA A 63 13.86 17.17 2.62
CA ALA A 63 14.44 15.83 2.75
C ALA A 63 13.75 14.94 3.82
N LEU A 64 12.47 15.20 4.09
CA LEU A 64 11.64 14.40 4.98
C LEU A 64 10.67 13.52 4.18
N PRO A 65 10.27 12.35 4.71
CA PRO A 65 9.24 11.53 4.09
C PRO A 65 7.91 12.29 4.00
N PRO A 66 7.19 12.21 2.87
CA PRO A 66 5.89 12.86 2.74
C PRO A 66 4.81 12.24 3.63
N VAL A 67 4.97 10.96 3.97
CA VAL A 67 4.08 10.22 4.88
C VAL A 67 4.89 9.71 6.06
N MET A 68 4.45 10.04 7.27
CA MET A 68 5.06 9.63 8.53
C MET A 68 3.99 9.35 9.58
N GLY A 69 4.35 8.62 10.62
CA GLY A 69 3.44 8.39 11.75
C GLY A 69 3.85 7.20 12.60
N LEU A 70 2.98 6.90 13.54
CA LEU A 70 3.16 5.81 14.50
C LEU A 70 2.03 4.80 14.39
N TYR A 71 2.34 3.57 14.73
CA TYR A 71 1.39 2.50 14.97
C TYR A 71 1.46 2.11 16.44
N ILE A 72 0.31 2.09 17.12
CA ILE A 72 0.19 1.61 18.49
C ILE A 72 -0.61 0.31 18.46
N LEU A 73 -0.05 -0.74 19.01
CA LEU A 73 -0.73 -2.04 19.18
C LEU A 73 -1.11 -2.20 20.65
N ASN A 74 -2.33 -2.61 20.91
CA ASN A 74 -2.85 -2.84 22.26
C ASN A 74 -3.23 -4.30 22.47
N ASP A 75 -3.07 -4.77 23.68
CA ASP A 75 -3.70 -5.98 24.16
C ASP A 75 -5.22 -5.78 24.25
N VAL A 76 -5.99 -6.71 23.72
CA VAL A 76 -7.45 -6.57 23.60
C VAL A 76 -8.20 -6.89 24.89
N GLU A 77 -7.57 -7.60 25.82
CA GLU A 77 -8.20 -7.99 27.09
C GLU A 77 -7.96 -6.92 28.18
N THR A 78 -6.79 -6.30 28.16
CA THR A 78 -6.37 -5.37 29.21
C THR A 78 -6.30 -3.91 28.76
N GLY A 79 -6.26 -3.68 27.42
CA GLY A 79 -6.03 -2.37 26.84
C GLY A 79 -4.56 -1.89 26.93
N GLN A 80 -3.67 -2.70 27.50
CA GLN A 80 -2.26 -2.34 27.66
C GLN A 80 -1.59 -2.07 26.31
N PRO A 81 -0.86 -0.96 26.11
CA PRO A 81 -0.03 -0.77 24.94
C PRO A 81 1.11 -1.81 24.91
N LEU A 82 1.15 -2.62 23.85
CA LEU A 82 2.15 -3.67 23.64
C LEU A 82 3.33 -3.17 22.82
N ALA A 83 3.09 -2.28 21.85
CA ALA A 83 4.12 -1.75 20.98
C ALA A 83 3.76 -0.39 20.41
N VAL A 84 4.81 0.42 20.20
CA VAL A 84 4.75 1.65 19.39
C VAL A 84 5.79 1.53 18.29
N MET A 85 5.37 1.67 17.04
CA MET A 85 6.18 1.38 15.88
C MET A 85 6.09 2.49 14.83
N ASP A 86 7.13 2.66 13.99
CA ASP A 86 7.01 3.46 12.76
C ASP A 86 5.97 2.85 11.83
N CYS A 87 5.11 3.69 11.25
CA CYS A 87 4.02 3.19 10.41
C CYS A 87 4.33 3.12 8.92
N ARG A 88 5.48 3.61 8.45
CA ARG A 88 5.78 3.77 7.01
C ARG A 88 5.85 2.44 6.28
N TRP A 89 6.64 1.52 6.82
CA TRP A 89 6.80 0.18 6.22
C TRP A 89 5.49 -0.60 6.24
N ILE A 90 4.81 -0.65 7.40
CA ILE A 90 3.51 -1.31 7.54
C ILE A 90 2.49 -0.72 6.56
N THR A 91 2.47 0.62 6.41
CA THR A 91 1.57 1.29 5.46
C THR A 91 1.85 0.89 4.02
N ALA A 92 3.10 0.77 3.62
CA ALA A 92 3.47 0.34 2.27
C ALA A 92 3.05 -1.12 2.02
N MET A 93 3.42 -2.02 2.92
CA MET A 93 3.15 -3.46 2.82
C MET A 93 1.65 -3.78 2.78
N ARG A 94 0.87 -3.26 3.76
CA ARG A 94 -0.57 -3.56 3.84
C ARG A 94 -1.35 -2.97 2.67
N THR A 95 -0.89 -1.85 2.11
CA THR A 95 -1.59 -1.21 0.97
C THR A 95 -1.36 -2.02 -0.30
N GLY A 96 -0.13 -2.44 -0.58
CA GLY A 96 0.15 -3.36 -1.67
C GLY A 96 -0.61 -4.69 -1.52
N ALA A 97 -0.60 -5.27 -0.32
CA ALA A 97 -1.34 -6.50 -0.05
C ALA A 97 -2.86 -6.36 -0.30
N ALA A 98 -3.47 -5.22 0.06
CA ALA A 98 -4.88 -4.98 -0.22
C ALA A 98 -5.18 -4.92 -1.73
N SER A 99 -4.28 -4.31 -2.51
CA SER A 99 -4.39 -4.31 -3.97
C SER A 99 -4.24 -5.71 -4.57
N ALA A 100 -3.32 -6.51 -4.03
CA ALA A 100 -3.16 -7.90 -4.45
C ALA A 100 -4.40 -8.75 -4.12
N VAL A 101 -5.00 -8.57 -2.94
CA VAL A 101 -6.27 -9.24 -2.60
C VAL A 101 -7.36 -8.86 -3.59
N ALA A 102 -7.50 -7.57 -3.92
CA ALA A 102 -8.45 -7.13 -4.92
C ALA A 102 -8.18 -7.77 -6.30
N ALA A 103 -6.94 -7.75 -6.76
CA ALA A 103 -6.54 -8.34 -8.04
C ALA A 103 -6.80 -9.86 -8.10
N LYS A 104 -6.52 -10.59 -7.02
CA LYS A 104 -6.77 -12.04 -6.91
C LYS A 104 -8.22 -12.43 -7.24
N PHE A 105 -9.19 -11.55 -6.93
CA PHE A 105 -10.61 -11.83 -7.13
C PHE A 105 -11.21 -11.10 -8.33
N LEU A 106 -10.62 -10.00 -8.77
CA LEU A 106 -11.21 -9.09 -9.76
C LEU A 106 -10.44 -8.99 -11.08
N ALA A 107 -9.14 -9.30 -11.09
CA ALA A 107 -8.36 -9.27 -12.32
C ALA A 107 -8.67 -10.49 -13.20
N ALA A 108 -8.48 -10.34 -14.51
CA ALA A 108 -8.51 -11.48 -15.42
C ALA A 108 -7.38 -12.46 -15.06
N LYS A 109 -7.66 -13.76 -15.12
CA LYS A 109 -6.72 -14.80 -14.68
C LYS A 109 -5.44 -14.87 -15.53
N ASP A 110 -5.50 -14.41 -16.75
CA ASP A 110 -4.43 -14.35 -17.74
C ASP A 110 -3.81 -12.96 -17.86
N SER A 111 -4.06 -12.07 -16.89
CA SER A 111 -3.48 -10.73 -16.88
C SER A 111 -1.96 -10.79 -16.91
N SER A 112 -1.36 -10.34 -18.01
CA SER A 112 0.09 -10.33 -18.24
C SER A 112 0.70 -8.94 -18.24
N VAL A 113 -0.13 -7.90 -18.25
CA VAL A 113 0.28 -6.49 -18.25
C VAL A 113 -0.34 -5.75 -17.10
N VAL A 114 0.44 -4.91 -16.42
CA VAL A 114 -0.06 -3.99 -15.39
C VAL A 114 0.38 -2.57 -15.71
N GLY A 115 -0.55 -1.62 -15.58
CA GLY A 115 -0.30 -0.18 -15.67
C GLY A 115 -0.15 0.46 -14.29
N ILE A 116 0.96 1.16 -14.05
CA ILE A 116 1.22 1.86 -12.79
C ILE A 116 1.39 3.36 -13.05
N VAL A 117 0.49 4.15 -12.51
CA VAL A 117 0.57 5.62 -12.51
C VAL A 117 1.00 6.10 -11.13
N GLY A 118 2.24 6.57 -11.04
CA GLY A 118 2.90 6.92 -9.78
C GLY A 118 3.95 5.89 -9.36
N ALA A 119 5.23 6.21 -9.59
CA ALA A 119 6.38 5.33 -9.35
C ALA A 119 6.96 5.45 -7.91
N GLY A 120 6.22 6.05 -6.99
CA GLY A 120 6.61 6.19 -5.59
C GLY A 120 6.56 4.88 -4.81
N ILE A 121 6.68 5.00 -3.47
CA ILE A 121 6.68 3.84 -2.56
C ILE A 121 5.43 2.96 -2.74
N GLN A 122 4.25 3.55 -2.94
CA GLN A 122 3.03 2.78 -3.16
C GLN A 122 3.05 2.05 -4.50
N GLY A 123 3.47 2.69 -5.59
CA GLY A 123 3.63 2.01 -6.88
C GLY A 123 4.52 0.77 -6.79
N ARG A 124 5.65 0.89 -6.09
CA ARG A 124 6.59 -0.24 -5.88
C ARG A 124 5.95 -1.40 -5.09
N TYR A 125 5.36 -1.11 -3.93
CA TYR A 125 4.80 -2.15 -3.07
C TYR A 125 3.52 -2.76 -3.66
N ASN A 126 2.73 -1.99 -4.43
CA ASN A 126 1.61 -2.55 -5.19
C ASN A 126 2.11 -3.51 -6.26
N LEU A 127 3.15 -3.15 -7.04
CA LEU A 127 3.72 -4.06 -8.02
C LEU A 127 4.22 -5.35 -7.39
N LEU A 128 5.04 -5.25 -6.33
CA LEU A 128 5.55 -6.42 -5.60
C LEU A 128 4.45 -7.33 -5.03
N ALA A 129 3.29 -6.78 -4.77
CA ALA A 129 2.15 -7.54 -4.29
C ALA A 129 1.36 -8.18 -5.43
N LEU A 130 1.20 -7.48 -6.55
CA LEU A 130 0.55 -8.00 -7.76
C LEU A 130 1.36 -9.15 -8.38
N ASP A 131 2.68 -9.05 -8.41
CA ASP A 131 3.59 -10.09 -8.88
C ASP A 131 3.40 -11.44 -8.11
N VAL A 132 3.07 -11.37 -6.82
CA VAL A 132 2.79 -12.58 -6.03
C VAL A 132 1.48 -13.27 -6.42
N VAL A 133 0.46 -12.52 -6.85
CA VAL A 133 -0.90 -13.06 -7.06
C VAL A 133 -1.29 -13.19 -8.54
N LEU A 134 -0.53 -12.61 -9.45
CA LEU A 134 -0.73 -12.67 -10.89
C LEU A 134 0.42 -13.44 -11.54
N PRO A 135 0.34 -14.76 -11.61
CA PRO A 135 1.46 -15.61 -12.08
C PRO A 135 1.80 -15.42 -13.57
N SER A 136 0.89 -14.83 -14.34
CA SER A 136 1.10 -14.52 -15.77
C SER A 136 1.64 -13.10 -15.99
N LEU A 137 1.93 -12.33 -14.93
CA LEU A 137 2.40 -10.96 -15.08
C LEU A 137 3.83 -10.93 -15.65
N GLU A 138 3.98 -10.29 -16.82
CA GLU A 138 5.24 -10.19 -17.54
C GLU A 138 5.67 -8.74 -17.82
N ILE A 139 4.68 -7.84 -18.04
CA ILE A 139 4.95 -6.46 -18.44
C ILE A 139 4.38 -5.48 -17.42
N VAL A 140 5.24 -4.57 -17.02
CA VAL A 140 4.88 -3.46 -16.13
C VAL A 140 5.05 -2.15 -16.91
N ARG A 141 3.95 -1.49 -17.21
CA ARG A 141 3.97 -0.15 -17.79
C ARG A 141 3.88 0.87 -16.67
N VAL A 142 4.81 1.81 -16.61
CA VAL A 142 4.90 2.78 -15.53
C VAL A 142 5.06 4.20 -16.03
N PHE A 143 4.38 5.13 -15.37
CA PHE A 143 4.53 6.56 -15.58
C PHE A 143 4.58 7.31 -14.24
N ASP A 144 5.44 8.28 -14.15
CA ASP A 144 5.47 9.29 -13.08
C ASP A 144 5.82 10.66 -13.67
N ILE A 145 5.29 11.73 -13.10
CA ILE A 145 5.61 13.11 -13.47
C ILE A 145 7.03 13.52 -13.04
N ASN A 146 7.61 12.78 -12.08
CA ASN A 146 8.95 13.01 -11.56
C ASN A 146 9.91 11.94 -12.10
N SER A 147 10.82 12.35 -12.97
CA SER A 147 11.78 11.44 -13.61
C SER A 147 12.70 10.73 -12.61
N LEU A 148 13.16 11.42 -11.54
CA LEU A 148 14.03 10.80 -10.53
C LEU A 148 13.30 9.69 -9.76
N THR A 149 12.00 9.88 -9.49
CA THR A 149 11.16 8.85 -8.86
C THR A 149 11.00 7.65 -9.79
N LEU A 150 10.78 7.92 -11.09
CA LEU A 150 10.64 6.90 -12.12
C LEU A 150 11.95 6.11 -12.30
N ASP A 151 13.09 6.79 -12.40
CA ASP A 151 14.41 6.15 -12.52
C ASP A 151 14.69 5.23 -11.31
N GLY A 152 14.38 5.72 -10.11
CA GLY A 152 14.48 4.93 -8.89
C GLY A 152 13.54 3.71 -8.85
N PHE A 153 12.36 3.80 -9.44
CA PHE A 153 11.44 2.67 -9.59
C PHE A 153 12.04 1.63 -10.55
N VAL A 154 12.44 2.06 -11.74
CA VAL A 154 13.03 1.19 -12.75
C VAL A 154 14.27 0.48 -12.21
N SER A 155 15.23 1.23 -11.63
CA SER A 155 16.47 0.64 -11.11
C SER A 155 16.24 -0.39 -9.99
N THR A 156 15.25 -0.16 -9.14
CA THR A 156 14.94 -1.07 -8.02
C THR A 156 14.23 -2.34 -8.49
N LEU A 157 13.35 -2.22 -9.47
CA LEU A 157 12.43 -3.31 -9.86
C LEU A 157 12.87 -4.06 -11.11
N SER A 158 13.84 -3.55 -11.88
CA SER A 158 14.47 -4.30 -13.00
C SER A 158 15.18 -5.58 -12.54
N ALA A 159 15.46 -5.71 -11.26
CA ALA A 159 16.04 -6.92 -10.67
C ALA A 159 14.98 -7.98 -10.30
N VAL A 160 13.69 -7.68 -10.43
CA VAL A 160 12.61 -8.67 -10.18
C VAL A 160 12.59 -9.64 -11.38
N PRO A 161 12.84 -10.93 -11.16
CA PRO A 161 12.89 -11.90 -12.25
C PRO A 161 11.55 -12.02 -12.98
N GLY A 162 11.58 -12.09 -14.29
CA GLY A 162 10.40 -12.30 -15.12
C GLY A 162 9.60 -11.04 -15.47
N LEU A 163 9.90 -9.89 -14.87
CA LEU A 163 9.20 -8.64 -15.16
C LEU A 163 9.98 -7.74 -16.13
N LYS A 164 9.35 -7.35 -17.22
CA LYS A 164 9.82 -6.32 -18.15
C LYS A 164 9.19 -4.98 -17.81
N ILE A 165 9.99 -3.96 -17.50
CA ILE A 165 9.49 -2.62 -17.19
C ILE A 165 9.55 -1.75 -18.45
N GLU A 166 8.40 -1.18 -18.83
CA GLU A 166 8.23 -0.25 -19.92
C GLU A 166 7.80 1.12 -19.38
N VAL A 167 8.56 2.16 -19.72
CA VAL A 167 8.25 3.53 -19.31
C VAL A 167 7.32 4.16 -20.33
N GLY A 168 6.12 4.53 -19.89
CA GLY A 168 5.16 5.26 -20.71
C GLY A 168 5.41 6.76 -20.72
N LYS A 169 5.00 7.45 -21.77
CA LYS A 169 5.11 8.91 -21.93
C LYS A 169 4.01 9.67 -21.22
N SER A 170 2.93 8.99 -20.84
CA SER A 170 1.79 9.57 -20.14
C SER A 170 1.03 8.53 -19.33
N ALA A 171 0.23 8.99 -18.36
CA ALA A 171 -0.68 8.12 -17.60
C ALA A 171 -1.68 7.41 -18.52
N ARG A 172 -2.18 8.10 -19.56
CA ARG A 172 -3.11 7.51 -20.54
C ARG A 172 -2.48 6.32 -21.28
N GLU A 173 -1.27 6.49 -21.80
CA GLU A 173 -0.55 5.44 -22.53
C GLU A 173 -0.36 4.18 -21.67
N VAL A 174 -0.04 4.37 -20.38
CA VAL A 174 0.13 3.28 -19.43
C VAL A 174 -1.16 2.52 -19.18
N ILE A 175 -2.30 3.23 -19.07
CA ILE A 175 -3.60 2.63 -18.79
C ILE A 175 -4.21 1.95 -20.03
N GLU A 176 -4.14 2.60 -21.20
CA GLU A 176 -4.70 2.06 -22.45
C GLU A 176 -3.99 0.78 -22.91
N GLY A 177 -2.83 0.49 -22.38
CA GLY A 177 -2.06 -0.69 -22.74
C GLY A 177 -2.05 -1.80 -21.70
N ALA A 178 -2.79 -1.65 -20.61
CA ALA A 178 -2.78 -2.60 -19.48
C ALA A 178 -4.04 -3.44 -19.43
#